data_4d9d0ceee1a7aceaef45b7a3f8becbf6
#
_entry.id   4d9d0ceee1a7aceaef45b7a3f8becbf6
#
_cell.length_a   1.000
_cell.length_b   1.000
_cell.length_c   1.000
_cell.angle_alpha   90.00
_cell.angle_beta   90.00
_cell.angle_gamma   90.00
#
_symmetry.space_group_name_H-M   'P 1'
#
loop_
_entity.id
_entity.type
_entity.pdbx_description
1 polymer ?
#
loop_
_entity_poly.entity_id
_entity_poly.type
_entity_poly.pdbx_seq_one_letter_code
_entity_poly.pdbx_strand_id
1 'polypeptide(L)'
;MDKKKLKSRIINFVFFGTLFVLLVSTPARSWLLRQALSTGLFSASISKEAVTDSSIVMPLHFQDGNGLQSSTEALRGKVVFINFWASWCPPCRAEMPAIDKLTARLRNDKDFVFILVNLDDEEETGRKYLNEHFPQLPFHKAVGYIPTDMFSGTLPTTIVLDKKGSIVMKHTGMAKYDSDKFIKQLEALR
;
A
#
# COMPACT_ATOMS: atom_id res chain seq x y z
N MET A 1 15.07 -47.74 -18.99
CA MET A 1 15.07 -46.53 -18.12
C MET A 1 13.89 -46.65 -17.17
N ASP A 2 14.16 -46.71 -15.87
CA ASP A 2 13.15 -47.04 -14.88
C ASP A 2 12.12 -45.89 -14.77
N LYS A 3 10.86 -46.16 -15.06
CA LYS A 3 9.76 -45.18 -15.06
C LYS A 3 9.66 -44.44 -13.72
N LYS A 4 10.01 -45.06 -12.59
CA LYS A 4 10.08 -44.45 -11.27
C LYS A 4 11.14 -43.34 -11.17
N LYS A 5 12.34 -43.60 -11.70
CA LYS A 5 13.46 -42.63 -11.72
C LYS A 5 13.18 -41.44 -12.64
N LEU A 6 12.53 -41.68 -13.77
CA LEU A 6 12.12 -40.60 -14.67
C LEU A 6 11.06 -39.69 -14.04
N LYS A 7 10.03 -40.27 -13.39
CA LYS A 7 8.99 -39.52 -12.68
C LYS A 7 9.56 -38.65 -11.54
N SER A 8 10.50 -39.21 -10.75
CA SER A 8 11.18 -38.45 -9.68
C SER A 8 11.99 -37.27 -10.22
N ARG A 9 12.71 -37.46 -11.33
CA ARG A 9 13.48 -36.36 -11.97
C ARG A 9 12.57 -35.23 -12.47
N ILE A 10 11.44 -35.58 -13.08
CA ILE A 10 10.45 -34.59 -13.56
C ILE A 10 9.86 -33.82 -12.37
N ILE A 11 9.47 -34.51 -11.30
CA ILE A 11 8.95 -33.88 -10.09
C ILE A 11 9.97 -32.90 -9.49
N ASN A 12 11.22 -33.32 -9.35
CA ASN A 12 12.27 -32.45 -8.84
C ASN A 12 12.52 -31.24 -9.73
N PHE A 13 12.55 -31.43 -11.05
CA PHE A 13 12.74 -30.32 -12.01
C PHE A 13 11.59 -29.31 -11.93
N VAL A 14 10.35 -29.78 -11.86
CA VAL A 14 9.17 -28.93 -11.69
C VAL A 14 9.22 -28.20 -10.34
N PHE A 15 9.55 -28.90 -9.25
CA PHE A 15 9.66 -28.32 -7.92
C PHE A 15 10.73 -27.21 -7.87
N PHE A 16 11.96 -27.50 -8.32
CA PHE A 16 13.03 -26.51 -8.31
C PHE A 16 12.78 -25.37 -9.30
N GLY A 17 12.17 -25.63 -10.46
CA GLY A 17 11.77 -24.61 -11.42
C GLY A 17 10.72 -23.66 -10.85
N THR A 18 9.69 -24.20 -10.19
CA THR A 18 8.67 -23.38 -9.50
C THR A 18 9.29 -22.57 -8.37
N LEU A 19 10.13 -23.18 -7.54
CA LEU A 19 10.84 -22.48 -6.47
C LEU A 19 11.70 -21.35 -7.01
N PHE A 20 12.43 -21.57 -8.09
CA PHE A 20 13.23 -20.55 -8.76
C PHE A 20 12.39 -19.36 -9.24
N VAL A 21 11.27 -19.64 -9.92
CA VAL A 21 10.34 -18.60 -10.37
C VAL A 21 9.81 -17.78 -9.18
N LEU A 22 9.44 -18.44 -8.09
CA LEU A 22 8.98 -17.76 -6.87
C LEU A 22 10.06 -16.90 -6.21
N LEU A 23 11.33 -17.32 -6.29
CA LEU A 23 12.45 -16.56 -5.70
C LEU A 23 12.86 -15.36 -6.55
N VAL A 24 12.71 -15.42 -7.87
CA VAL A 24 13.21 -14.38 -8.79
C VAL A 24 12.10 -13.43 -9.25
N SER A 25 10.89 -13.92 -9.43
CA SER A 25 9.79 -13.16 -10.04
C SER A 25 8.99 -12.34 -9.04
N THR A 26 9.09 -11.00 -9.11
CA THR A 26 8.26 -10.07 -8.31
C THR A 26 6.75 -10.32 -8.49
N PRO A 27 6.21 -10.55 -9.71
CA PRO A 27 4.80 -10.86 -9.88
C PRO A 27 4.35 -12.14 -9.17
N ALA A 28 5.18 -13.20 -9.21
CA ALA A 28 4.84 -14.48 -8.55
C ALA A 28 4.81 -14.33 -7.02
N ARG A 29 5.78 -13.61 -6.44
CA ARG A 29 5.78 -13.29 -5.00
C ARG A 29 4.55 -12.47 -4.60
N SER A 30 4.23 -11.42 -5.36
CA SER A 30 3.06 -10.58 -5.09
C SER A 30 1.76 -11.37 -5.18
N TRP A 31 1.65 -12.33 -6.11
CA TRP A 31 0.50 -13.20 -6.24
C TRP A 31 0.31 -14.10 -5.01
N LEU A 32 1.39 -14.74 -4.51
CA LEU A 32 1.34 -15.55 -3.28
C LEU A 32 0.93 -14.72 -2.06
N LEU A 33 1.52 -13.53 -1.89
CA LEU A 33 1.19 -12.63 -0.78
C LEU A 33 -0.27 -12.17 -0.86
N ARG A 34 -0.79 -11.96 -2.06
CA ARG A 34 -2.21 -11.64 -2.28
C ARG A 34 -3.14 -12.77 -1.82
N GLN A 35 -2.76 -14.04 -2.08
CA GLN A 35 -3.53 -15.18 -1.56
C GLN A 35 -3.51 -15.20 -0.02
N ALA A 36 -2.38 -14.90 0.61
CA ALA A 36 -2.30 -14.78 2.07
C ALA A 36 -3.19 -13.65 2.61
N LEU A 37 -3.25 -12.49 1.94
CA LEU A 37 -4.17 -11.39 2.31
C LEU A 37 -5.65 -11.80 2.24
N SER A 38 -6.02 -12.68 1.29
CA SER A 38 -7.40 -13.13 1.14
C SER A 38 -7.90 -13.96 2.33
N THR A 39 -7.01 -14.58 3.11
CA THR A 39 -7.37 -15.35 4.31
C THR A 39 -7.88 -14.49 5.48
N GLY A 40 -7.71 -13.17 5.41
CA GLY A 40 -8.12 -12.22 6.46
C GLY A 40 -7.15 -12.11 7.64
N LEU A 41 -6.05 -12.86 7.66
CA LEU A 41 -5.04 -12.82 8.74
C LEU A 41 -4.34 -11.46 8.84
N PHE A 42 -4.30 -10.69 7.75
CA PHE A 42 -3.63 -9.39 7.64
C PHE A 42 -4.63 -8.23 7.50
N SER A 43 -5.78 -8.29 8.18
CA SER A 43 -6.77 -7.21 8.12
C SER A 43 -6.25 -5.96 8.81
N ALA A 44 -6.30 -4.81 8.11
CA ALA A 44 -6.02 -3.53 8.70
C ALA A 44 -7.05 -3.20 9.80
N SER A 45 -6.61 -2.52 10.86
CA SER A 45 -7.52 -1.96 11.85
C SER A 45 -6.90 -0.70 12.47
N ILE A 46 -7.74 0.28 12.74
CA ILE A 46 -7.36 1.47 13.49
C ILE A 46 -7.49 1.12 14.97
N SER A 47 -6.37 1.07 15.71
CA SER A 47 -6.40 0.87 17.16
C SER A 47 -6.47 2.22 17.87
N LYS A 48 -7.29 2.33 18.94
CA LYS A 48 -7.37 3.56 19.74
C LYS A 48 -6.06 3.92 20.45
N GLU A 49 -5.12 2.98 20.55
CA GLU A 49 -3.83 3.19 21.21
C GLU A 49 -2.78 3.86 20.30
N ALA A 50 -3.05 3.99 19.00
CA ALA A 50 -2.14 4.68 18.06
C ALA A 50 -2.28 6.22 18.10
N VAL A 51 -3.14 6.77 18.96
CA VAL A 51 -3.22 8.20 19.21
C VAL A 51 -2.05 8.57 20.13
N THR A 52 -0.87 8.64 19.58
CA THR A 52 0.25 9.32 20.24
C THR A 52 -0.18 10.77 20.42
N ASP A 53 -0.10 11.22 21.67
CA ASP A 53 -0.27 12.58 22.15
C ASP A 53 -0.02 13.64 21.06
N SER A 54 -0.81 14.68 21.04
CA SER A 54 -0.91 15.81 20.10
C SER A 54 0.42 16.49 19.69
N SER A 55 1.45 15.74 19.39
CA SER A 55 2.65 16.26 18.76
C SER A 55 2.27 16.72 17.35
N ILE A 56 2.58 17.97 17.05
CA ILE A 56 2.42 18.56 15.71
C ILE A 56 3.16 17.65 14.73
N VAL A 57 2.40 16.82 13.99
CA VAL A 57 2.97 15.97 12.94
C VAL A 57 3.49 16.90 11.86
N MET A 58 4.77 16.80 11.53
CA MET A 58 5.33 17.58 10.43
C MET A 58 4.58 17.28 9.13
N PRO A 59 4.23 18.30 8.33
CA PRO A 59 3.49 18.09 7.11
C PRO A 59 4.33 17.29 6.09
N LEU A 60 3.70 16.32 5.44
CA LEU A 60 4.22 15.70 4.24
C LEU A 60 3.89 16.59 3.05
N HIS A 61 4.91 17.05 2.33
CA HIS A 61 4.75 17.73 1.05
C HIS A 61 4.78 16.69 -0.08
N PHE A 62 3.87 16.81 -1.02
CA PHE A 62 3.76 15.88 -2.14
C PHE A 62 3.33 16.60 -3.42
N GLN A 63 3.57 15.94 -4.54
CA GLN A 63 3.14 16.36 -5.87
C GLN A 63 2.28 15.26 -6.47
N ASP A 64 1.15 15.64 -7.07
CA ASP A 64 0.27 14.70 -7.77
C ASP A 64 0.77 14.33 -9.18
N GLY A 65 0.04 13.43 -9.85
CA GLY A 65 0.34 13.00 -11.21
C GLY A 65 0.35 14.10 -12.26
N ASN A 66 -0.25 15.27 -11.99
CA ASN A 66 -0.33 16.43 -12.88
C ASN A 66 0.73 17.50 -12.57
N GLY A 67 1.55 17.26 -11.55
CA GLY A 67 2.58 18.21 -11.14
C GLY A 67 2.12 19.22 -10.09
N LEU A 68 0.86 19.15 -9.63
CA LEU A 68 0.35 20.05 -8.59
C LEU A 68 0.92 19.67 -7.23
N GLN A 69 1.55 20.63 -6.55
CA GLN A 69 2.08 20.44 -5.21
C GLN A 69 1.05 20.76 -4.13
N SER A 70 1.07 19.99 -3.05
CA SER A 70 0.24 20.18 -1.86
C SER A 70 0.93 19.63 -0.62
N SER A 71 0.26 19.72 0.52
CA SER A 71 0.76 19.15 1.78
C SER A 71 -0.40 18.55 2.59
N THR A 72 -0.06 17.68 3.53
CA THR A 72 -1.05 17.11 4.47
C THR A 72 -1.69 18.19 5.36
N GLU A 73 -1.01 19.31 5.59
CA GLU A 73 -1.55 20.43 6.32
C GLU A 73 -2.70 21.12 5.57
N ALA A 74 -2.58 21.26 4.24
CA ALA A 74 -3.65 21.82 3.40
C ALA A 74 -4.90 20.91 3.31
N LEU A 75 -4.79 19.66 3.78
CA LEU A 75 -5.88 18.68 3.81
C LEU A 75 -6.59 18.58 5.16
N ARG A 76 -6.31 19.50 6.12
CA ARG A 76 -7.08 19.56 7.38
C ARG A 76 -8.58 19.67 7.10
N GLY A 77 -9.38 19.02 7.92
CA GLY A 77 -10.83 18.86 7.71
C GLY A 77 -11.18 17.61 6.89
N LYS A 78 -10.18 16.84 6.43
CA LYS A 78 -10.37 15.59 5.71
C LYS A 78 -9.68 14.42 6.41
N VAL A 79 -10.22 13.22 6.22
CA VAL A 79 -9.55 11.97 6.58
C VAL A 79 -8.60 11.62 5.44
N VAL A 80 -7.31 11.46 5.73
CA VAL A 80 -6.29 11.23 4.71
C VAL A 80 -5.70 9.84 4.87
N PHE A 81 -5.82 9.02 3.83
CA PHE A 81 -5.16 7.73 3.71
C PHE A 81 -3.88 7.90 2.88
N ILE A 82 -2.73 7.63 3.49
CA ILE A 82 -1.42 7.75 2.84
C ILE A 82 -0.79 6.36 2.78
N ASN A 83 -0.37 5.93 1.59
CA ASN A 83 0.36 4.68 1.41
C ASN A 83 1.70 4.94 0.72
N PHE A 84 2.79 4.53 1.35
CA PHE A 84 4.15 4.56 0.78
C PHE A 84 4.43 3.22 0.11
N TRP A 85 4.79 3.25 -1.17
CA TRP A 85 4.93 2.06 -1.99
C TRP A 85 5.98 2.21 -3.09
N ALA A 86 6.37 1.07 -3.71
CA ALA A 86 7.21 1.04 -4.90
C ALA A 86 6.78 -0.10 -5.83
N SER A 87 7.03 0.04 -7.13
CA SER A 87 6.65 -0.96 -8.14
C SER A 87 7.44 -2.27 -8.02
N TRP A 88 8.65 -2.22 -7.54
CA TRP A 88 9.52 -3.39 -7.29
C TRP A 88 9.21 -4.11 -5.97
N CYS A 89 8.36 -3.56 -5.10
CA CYS A 89 8.04 -4.08 -3.77
C CYS A 89 6.91 -5.14 -3.85
N PRO A 90 7.17 -6.46 -3.67
CA PRO A 90 6.15 -7.49 -3.79
C PRO A 90 4.98 -7.35 -2.82
N PRO A 91 5.18 -7.07 -1.50
CA PRO A 91 4.07 -6.86 -0.56
C PRO A 91 3.25 -5.61 -0.90
N CYS A 92 3.87 -4.52 -1.40
CA CYS A 92 3.14 -3.33 -1.87
C CYS A 92 2.18 -3.70 -3.01
N ARG A 93 2.68 -4.43 -4.01
CA ARG A 93 1.86 -4.90 -5.15
C ARG A 93 0.75 -5.85 -4.72
N ALA A 94 0.96 -6.61 -3.63
CA ALA A 94 -0.05 -7.54 -3.12
C ALA A 94 -1.26 -6.82 -2.51
N GLU A 95 -1.07 -5.67 -1.83
CA GLU A 95 -2.14 -4.91 -1.19
C GLU A 95 -2.87 -3.94 -2.13
N MET A 96 -2.27 -3.56 -3.30
CA MET A 96 -2.87 -2.60 -4.24
C MET A 96 -4.32 -2.90 -4.63
N PRO A 97 -4.74 -4.16 -4.90
CA PRO A 97 -6.15 -4.45 -5.19
C PRO A 97 -7.12 -4.12 -4.05
N ALA A 98 -6.66 -4.23 -2.79
CA ALA A 98 -7.47 -3.84 -1.63
C ALA A 98 -7.56 -2.32 -1.49
N ILE A 99 -6.45 -1.61 -1.77
CA ILE A 99 -6.42 -0.14 -1.80
C ILE A 99 -7.30 0.39 -2.94
N ASP A 100 -7.26 -0.22 -4.12
CA ASP A 100 -8.10 0.17 -5.26
C ASP A 100 -9.59 0.06 -4.94
N LYS A 101 -10.03 -1.06 -4.33
CA LYS A 101 -11.41 -1.24 -3.88
C LYS A 101 -11.81 -0.24 -2.79
N LEU A 102 -10.94 0.03 -1.82
CA LEU A 102 -11.17 1.03 -0.79
C LEU A 102 -11.35 2.41 -1.42
N THR A 103 -10.43 2.79 -2.31
CA THR A 103 -10.48 4.08 -3.02
C THR A 103 -11.75 4.19 -3.86
N ALA A 104 -12.11 3.15 -4.62
CA ALA A 104 -13.33 3.13 -5.42
C ALA A 104 -14.60 3.33 -4.58
N ARG A 105 -14.63 2.83 -3.34
CA ARG A 105 -15.78 2.97 -2.44
C ARG A 105 -15.90 4.38 -1.84
N LEU A 106 -14.78 5.06 -1.57
CA LEU A 106 -14.76 6.33 -0.83
C LEU A 106 -14.38 7.55 -1.67
N ARG A 107 -13.93 7.41 -2.92
CA ARG A 107 -13.43 8.52 -3.76
C ARG A 107 -14.45 9.62 -4.06
N ASN A 108 -15.75 9.32 -4.01
CA ASN A 108 -16.81 10.30 -4.24
C ASN A 108 -17.21 11.04 -2.95
N ASP A 109 -16.70 10.63 -1.81
CA ASP A 109 -16.91 11.27 -0.54
C ASP A 109 -15.82 12.36 -0.32
N LYS A 110 -16.25 13.60 -0.26
CA LYS A 110 -15.35 14.78 -0.14
C LYS A 110 -14.57 14.82 1.18
N ASP A 111 -14.96 14.01 2.15
CA ASP A 111 -14.28 13.92 3.44
C ASP A 111 -13.02 13.06 3.39
N PHE A 112 -12.80 12.29 2.32
CA PHE A 112 -11.66 11.39 2.17
C PHE A 112 -10.70 11.83 1.08
N VAL A 113 -9.39 11.71 1.37
CA VAL A 113 -8.31 11.90 0.40
C VAL A 113 -7.37 10.71 0.44
N PHE A 114 -6.98 10.22 -0.74
CA PHE A 114 -6.05 9.11 -0.92
C PHE A 114 -4.76 9.62 -1.53
N ILE A 115 -3.63 9.36 -0.89
CA ILE A 115 -2.28 9.75 -1.32
C ILE A 115 -1.42 8.49 -1.41
N LEU A 116 -1.06 8.07 -2.62
CA LEU A 116 -0.17 6.95 -2.86
C LEU A 116 1.20 7.48 -3.24
N VAL A 117 2.10 7.56 -2.25
CA VAL A 117 3.45 8.10 -2.42
C VAL A 117 4.35 7.03 -3.00
N ASN A 118 4.74 7.21 -4.25
CA ASN A 118 5.67 6.33 -4.92
C ASN A 118 7.11 6.64 -4.50
N LEU A 119 7.90 5.58 -4.27
CA LEU A 119 9.31 5.63 -3.86
C LEU A 119 10.21 4.83 -4.82
N ASP A 120 9.80 4.67 -6.09
CA ASP A 120 10.71 4.23 -7.14
C ASP A 120 11.74 5.32 -7.41
N ASP A 121 12.99 4.94 -7.68
CA ASP A 121 14.05 5.89 -8.05
C ASP A 121 13.66 6.62 -9.34
N GLU A 122 13.09 5.89 -10.31
CA GLU A 122 12.54 6.42 -11.55
C GLU A 122 11.02 6.54 -11.45
N GLU A 123 10.51 7.77 -11.35
CA GLU A 123 9.07 8.08 -11.21
C GLU A 123 8.22 7.39 -12.28
N GLU A 124 8.72 7.36 -13.52
CA GLU A 124 8.02 6.78 -14.66
C GLU A 124 7.72 5.28 -14.48
N THR A 125 8.58 4.55 -13.76
CA THR A 125 8.40 3.13 -13.47
C THR A 125 7.16 2.89 -12.60
N GLY A 126 7.01 3.65 -11.51
CA GLY A 126 5.84 3.58 -10.64
C GLY A 126 4.56 4.06 -11.34
N ARG A 127 4.64 5.16 -12.10
CA ARG A 127 3.54 5.71 -12.88
C ARG A 127 3.04 4.70 -13.93
N LYS A 128 3.94 4.09 -14.68
CA LYS A 128 3.62 3.05 -15.65
C LYS A 128 2.93 1.87 -14.99
N TYR A 129 3.46 1.40 -13.85
CA TYR A 129 2.85 0.29 -13.12
C TYR A 129 1.39 0.59 -12.71
N LEU A 130 1.09 1.78 -12.16
CA LEU A 130 -0.29 2.14 -11.80
C LEU A 130 -1.17 2.24 -13.05
N ASN A 131 -0.71 2.89 -14.11
CA ASN A 131 -1.48 3.05 -15.34
C ASN A 131 -1.87 1.71 -15.97
N GLU A 132 -0.98 0.73 -15.92
CA GLU A 132 -1.21 -0.60 -16.50
C GLU A 132 -2.13 -1.49 -15.64
N HIS A 133 -2.09 -1.34 -14.30
CA HIS A 133 -2.75 -2.29 -13.39
C HIS A 133 -3.89 -1.67 -12.57
N PHE A 134 -3.79 -0.38 -12.24
CA PHE A 134 -4.69 0.33 -11.34
C PHE A 134 -4.89 1.78 -11.79
N PRO A 135 -5.41 2.04 -13.00
CA PRO A 135 -5.46 3.39 -13.60
C PRO A 135 -6.36 4.37 -12.83
N GLN A 136 -7.14 3.90 -11.87
CA GLN A 136 -8.00 4.74 -11.04
C GLN A 136 -7.32 5.19 -9.73
N LEU A 137 -6.17 4.59 -9.37
CA LEU A 137 -5.42 5.00 -8.20
C LEU A 137 -4.62 6.28 -8.48
N PRO A 138 -4.61 7.23 -7.53
CA PRO A 138 -3.84 8.46 -7.70
C PRO A 138 -2.34 8.17 -7.56
N PHE A 139 -1.54 8.84 -8.38
CA PHE A 139 -0.08 8.82 -8.28
C PHE A 139 0.42 10.07 -7.57
N HIS A 140 1.29 9.90 -6.59
CA HIS A 140 1.96 10.99 -5.91
C HIS A 140 3.44 10.68 -5.71
N LYS A 141 4.26 11.72 -5.60
CA LYS A 141 5.64 11.64 -5.10
C LYS A 141 5.83 12.61 -3.93
N ALA A 142 6.71 12.26 -3.03
CA ALA A 142 7.11 13.19 -1.97
C ALA A 142 7.93 14.35 -2.55
N VAL A 143 7.77 15.53 -1.96
CA VAL A 143 8.58 16.71 -2.25
C VAL A 143 9.39 17.07 -1.01
N GLY A 144 10.72 16.96 -1.11
CA GLY A 144 11.60 17.19 0.03
C GLY A 144 11.59 16.06 1.05
N TYR A 145 11.66 16.43 2.32
CA TYR A 145 11.78 15.49 3.43
C TYR A 145 10.45 14.77 3.74
N ILE A 146 10.51 13.45 3.92
CA ILE A 146 9.38 12.68 4.44
C ILE A 146 9.52 12.57 5.95
N PRO A 147 8.51 13.02 6.74
CA PRO A 147 8.56 12.94 8.20
C PRO A 147 8.75 11.49 8.69
N THR A 148 9.68 11.27 9.63
CA THR A 148 9.98 9.95 10.18
C THR A 148 8.81 9.33 10.95
N ASP A 149 7.94 10.18 11.50
CA ASP A 149 6.69 9.75 12.14
C ASP A 149 5.74 9.08 11.14
N MET A 150 5.78 9.50 9.87
CA MET A 150 4.97 8.91 8.81
C MET A 150 5.70 7.74 8.16
N PHE A 151 7.00 7.86 7.83
CA PHE A 151 7.74 6.83 7.12
C PHE A 151 9.16 6.65 7.68
N SER A 152 9.50 5.43 8.06
CA SER A 152 10.78 5.06 8.65
C SER A 152 11.65 4.17 7.73
N GLY A 153 11.38 4.18 6.41
CA GLY A 153 12.18 3.45 5.42
C GLY A 153 11.69 2.03 5.10
N THR A 154 10.57 1.56 5.68
CA THR A 154 10.04 0.22 5.41
C THR A 154 8.82 0.27 4.50
N LEU A 155 8.81 -0.57 3.44
CA LEU A 155 7.69 -0.67 2.49
C LEU A 155 6.92 -1.99 2.61
N PRO A 156 5.58 -1.97 2.44
CA PRO A 156 4.74 -0.78 2.43
C PRO A 156 4.56 -0.19 3.83
N THR A 157 4.26 1.09 3.91
CA THR A 157 3.78 1.74 5.14
C THR A 157 2.53 2.53 4.84
N THR A 158 1.49 2.35 5.66
CA THR A 158 0.23 3.08 5.54
C THR A 158 -0.04 3.93 6.77
N ILE A 159 -0.42 5.17 6.54
CA ILE A 159 -0.80 6.16 7.55
C ILE A 159 -2.26 6.56 7.32
N VAL A 160 -3.00 6.74 8.39
CA VAL A 160 -4.30 7.43 8.36
C VAL A 160 -4.23 8.65 9.24
N LEU A 161 -4.59 9.79 8.68
CA LEU A 161 -4.76 11.05 9.42
C LEU A 161 -6.25 11.34 9.61
N ASP A 162 -6.61 11.82 10.80
CA ASP A 162 -7.94 12.35 11.07
C ASP A 162 -8.13 13.77 10.50
N LYS A 163 -9.32 14.35 10.68
CA LYS A 163 -9.64 15.74 10.25
C LYS A 163 -8.76 16.81 10.89
N LYS A 164 -8.14 16.52 12.04
CA LYS A 164 -7.19 17.43 12.69
C LYS A 164 -5.77 17.32 12.13
N GLY A 165 -5.50 16.32 11.29
CA GLY A 165 -4.18 15.98 10.77
C GLY A 165 -3.33 15.15 11.74
N SER A 166 -3.97 14.56 12.77
CA SER A 166 -3.29 13.66 13.71
C SER A 166 -3.19 12.25 13.13
N ILE A 167 -2.07 11.56 13.35
CA ILE A 167 -1.92 10.16 12.95
C ILE A 167 -2.78 9.29 13.86
N VAL A 168 -3.82 8.67 13.30
CA VAL A 168 -4.70 7.73 14.02
C VAL A 168 -4.41 6.27 13.68
N MET A 169 -3.61 6.03 12.64
CA MET A 169 -3.10 4.71 12.30
C MET A 169 -1.73 4.84 11.61
N LYS A 170 -0.79 4.00 12.03
CA LYS A 170 0.45 3.70 11.30
C LYS A 170 0.57 2.19 11.21
N HIS A 171 0.65 1.66 10.00
CA HIS A 171 0.83 0.23 9.75
C HIS A 171 2.01 0.01 8.82
N THR A 172 2.94 -0.83 9.24
CA THR A 172 4.10 -1.24 8.45
C THR A 172 3.92 -2.68 8.00
N GLY A 173 4.17 -2.93 6.72
CA GLY A 173 3.88 -4.20 6.07
C GLY A 173 2.52 -4.20 5.35
N MET A 174 2.27 -5.26 4.59
CA MET A 174 1.04 -5.37 3.80
C MET A 174 -0.19 -5.60 4.69
N ALA A 175 -1.33 -5.01 4.30
CA ALA A 175 -2.60 -5.26 4.95
C ALA A 175 -3.78 -5.28 3.98
N LYS A 176 -4.92 -5.81 4.46
CA LYS A 176 -6.18 -5.85 3.74
C LYS A 176 -7.03 -4.64 4.13
N TYR A 177 -7.09 -3.63 3.26
CA TYR A 177 -7.79 -2.36 3.50
C TYR A 177 -9.24 -2.34 3.01
N ASP A 178 -9.70 -3.35 2.27
CA ASP A 178 -11.06 -3.44 1.71
C ASP A 178 -12.05 -4.16 2.63
N SER A 179 -11.71 -4.41 3.90
CA SER A 179 -12.63 -5.03 4.86
C SER A 179 -13.69 -4.03 5.33
N ASP A 180 -14.95 -4.49 5.50
CA ASP A 180 -16.04 -3.65 6.01
C ASP A 180 -15.73 -3.07 7.39
N LYS A 181 -14.99 -3.81 8.23
CA LYS A 181 -14.55 -3.32 9.54
C LYS A 181 -13.65 -2.10 9.38
N PHE A 182 -12.62 -2.16 8.53
CA PHE A 182 -11.70 -1.06 8.32
C PHE A 182 -12.40 0.16 7.70
N ILE A 183 -13.26 -0.07 6.72
CA ILE A 183 -14.03 1.00 6.07
C ILE A 183 -14.92 1.72 7.09
N LYS A 184 -15.65 0.98 7.95
CA LYS A 184 -16.45 1.58 9.02
C LYS A 184 -15.59 2.39 10.02
N GLN A 185 -14.37 1.93 10.30
CA GLN A 185 -13.45 2.68 11.17
C GLN A 185 -12.99 4.00 10.52
N LEU A 186 -12.70 3.99 9.20
CA LEU A 186 -12.40 5.23 8.46
C LEU A 186 -13.61 6.17 8.45
N GLU A 187 -14.80 5.66 8.17
CA GLU A 187 -16.05 6.42 8.16
C GLU A 187 -16.36 7.07 9.54
N ALA A 188 -15.95 6.44 10.62
CA ALA A 188 -16.12 6.98 11.97
C ALA A 188 -15.15 8.15 12.31
N LEU A 189 -14.17 8.44 11.44
CA LEU A 189 -13.27 9.59 11.58
C LEU A 189 -13.80 10.88 10.92
N ARG A 190 -14.97 10.82 10.27
CA ARG A 190 -15.62 11.96 9.60
C ARG A 190 -15.93 13.12 10.50
#